data_b14b508c0e3c76827a545bafbfc6de3c
#
_entry.id   b14b508c0e3c76827a545bafbfc6de3c
#
_cell.length_a   1.000
_cell.length_b   1.000
_cell.length_c   1.000
_cell.angle_alpha   90.00
_cell.angle_beta   90.00
_cell.angle_gamma   90.00
#
_symmetry.space_group_name_H-M   'P 1'
#
loop_
_entity.id
_entity.type
_entity.pdbx_description
1 polymer ?
#
loop_
_entity_poly.entity_id
_entity_poly.type
_entity_poly.pdbx_seq_one_letter_code
_entity_poly.pdbx_strand_id
1 'polypeptide(L)'
;MTEFYRFIKSKGYRMRHSLFFPVHILIPLAGIFLYLAYMGLRQAGVWEHLTTYVTLLAMAYPAIAGIVTAMLTEREAKAGKMQNLLAVPGRTKALAAELMLLYLPGLLAVGIAMFGFGAALVLKGEKGVGLGVLFLLVLVLWASNLPVYVMHLFLGLRFGEGVTIGVGVAESVISAVMLTGLGDGICVILGHIICLVSEI
;
A
#
# COMPACT_ATOMS: atom_id res chain seq x y z
N MET A 1 -26.21 -8.57 -8.71
CA MET A 1 -25.49 -8.35 -7.44
C MET A 1 -25.02 -9.65 -6.76
N THR A 2 -25.80 -10.71 -6.81
CA THR A 2 -25.49 -12.02 -6.17
C THR A 2 -24.21 -12.69 -6.68
N GLU A 3 -23.92 -12.65 -7.98
CA GLU A 3 -22.74 -13.32 -8.58
C GLU A 3 -21.44 -12.61 -8.19
N PHE A 4 -21.40 -11.27 -8.23
CA PHE A 4 -20.25 -10.48 -7.82
C PHE A 4 -19.88 -10.71 -6.35
N TYR A 5 -20.88 -10.74 -5.46
CA TYR A 5 -20.68 -11.03 -4.05
C TYR A 5 -20.16 -12.46 -3.82
N ARG A 6 -20.70 -13.44 -4.53
CA ARG A 6 -20.24 -14.84 -4.47
C ARG A 6 -18.79 -14.97 -4.92
N PHE A 7 -18.41 -14.24 -5.98
CA PHE A 7 -17.04 -14.23 -6.50
C PHE A 7 -16.06 -13.66 -5.48
N ILE A 8 -16.35 -12.49 -4.90
CA ILE A 8 -15.51 -11.88 -3.85
C ILE A 8 -15.41 -12.79 -2.64
N LYS A 9 -16.52 -13.36 -2.18
CA LYS A 9 -16.55 -14.24 -1.01
C LYS A 9 -15.72 -15.50 -1.20
N SER A 10 -15.84 -16.16 -2.36
CA SER A 10 -15.06 -17.37 -2.64
C SER A 10 -13.56 -17.10 -2.73
N LYS A 11 -13.16 -16.00 -3.36
CA LYS A 11 -11.74 -15.57 -3.45
C LYS A 11 -11.21 -15.12 -2.09
N GLY A 12 -11.96 -14.31 -1.36
CA GLY A 12 -11.60 -13.87 -0.01
C GLY A 12 -11.37 -15.04 0.95
N TYR A 13 -12.20 -16.09 0.88
CA TYR A 13 -12.00 -17.30 1.67
C TYR A 13 -10.68 -18.01 1.33
N ARG A 14 -10.36 -18.15 0.04
CA ARG A 14 -9.08 -18.73 -0.43
C ARG A 14 -7.87 -17.89 -0.02
N MET A 15 -8.01 -16.56 0.01
CA MET A 15 -6.94 -15.64 0.42
C MET A 15 -6.70 -15.64 1.93
N ARG A 16 -7.75 -15.89 2.73
CA ARG A 16 -7.66 -15.93 4.20
C ARG A 16 -6.71 -17.01 4.72
N HIS A 17 -6.60 -18.12 4.01
CA HIS A 17 -5.68 -19.23 4.34
C HIS A 17 -4.30 -19.10 3.69
N SER A 18 -3.89 -17.90 3.37
CA SER A 18 -2.64 -17.59 2.69
C SER A 18 -1.85 -16.53 3.40
N LEU A 19 -0.59 -16.37 3.04
CA LEU A 19 0.30 -15.30 3.52
C LEU A 19 -0.18 -13.88 3.15
N PHE A 20 -1.21 -13.75 2.32
CA PHE A 20 -1.70 -12.46 1.85
C PHE A 20 -2.17 -11.55 3.01
N PHE A 21 -3.04 -12.05 3.90
CA PHE A 21 -3.50 -11.26 5.06
C PHE A 21 -2.40 -11.04 6.11
N PRO A 22 -1.62 -12.06 6.52
CA PRO A 22 -0.47 -11.83 7.40
C PRO A 22 0.48 -10.74 6.92
N VAL A 23 0.76 -10.65 5.63
CA VAL A 23 1.64 -9.63 5.05
C VAL A 23 1.09 -8.22 5.30
N HIS A 24 -0.24 -8.00 5.17
CA HIS A 24 -0.86 -6.69 5.43
C HIS A 24 -0.83 -6.26 6.91
N ILE A 25 -0.53 -7.16 7.81
CA ILE A 25 -0.34 -6.88 9.23
C ILE A 25 1.14 -6.77 9.58
N LEU A 26 1.96 -7.73 9.13
CA LEU A 26 3.36 -7.81 9.49
C LEU A 26 4.20 -6.67 8.90
N ILE A 27 3.94 -6.27 7.65
CA ILE A 27 4.69 -5.17 7.01
C ILE A 27 4.48 -3.84 7.75
N PRO A 28 3.24 -3.38 8.03
CA PRO A 28 3.04 -2.17 8.81
C PRO A 28 3.66 -2.23 10.20
N LEU A 29 3.53 -3.36 10.91
CA LEU A 29 4.13 -3.52 12.24
C LEU A 29 5.67 -3.47 12.18
N ALA A 30 6.28 -4.10 11.19
CA ALA A 30 7.72 -4.01 10.97
C ALA A 30 8.15 -2.58 10.66
N GLY A 31 7.38 -1.85 9.83
CA GLY A 31 7.62 -0.44 9.54
C GLY A 31 7.56 0.45 10.77
N ILE A 32 6.56 0.26 11.64
CA ILE A 32 6.46 0.97 12.91
C ILE A 32 7.68 0.66 13.79
N PHE A 33 8.02 -0.61 13.95
CA PHE A 33 9.14 -1.03 14.78
C PHE A 33 10.47 -0.43 14.30
N LEU A 34 10.75 -0.52 13.00
CA LEU A 34 11.96 0.04 12.39
C LEU A 34 12.04 1.56 12.57
N TYR A 35 10.90 2.25 12.39
CA TYR A 35 10.89 3.69 12.57
C TYR A 35 11.05 4.10 14.03
N LEU A 36 10.47 3.38 14.98
CA LEU A 36 10.64 3.64 16.40
C LEU A 36 12.09 3.42 16.87
N ALA A 37 12.78 2.44 16.29
CA ALA A 37 14.20 2.23 16.52
C ALA A 37 15.03 3.41 15.97
N TYR A 38 14.71 3.88 14.75
CA TYR A 38 15.33 5.07 14.16
C TYR A 38 15.05 6.35 14.97
N MET A 39 13.81 6.55 15.42
CA MET A 39 13.38 7.69 16.22
C MET A 39 14.20 7.82 17.53
N GLY A 40 14.63 6.70 18.12
CA GLY A 40 15.49 6.69 19.30
C GLY A 40 16.89 7.28 19.08
N LEU A 41 17.32 7.37 17.82
CA LEU A 41 18.64 7.91 17.43
C LEU A 41 18.58 9.40 17.03
N ARG A 42 17.39 9.96 16.83
CA ARG A 42 17.19 11.32 16.35
C ARG A 42 16.32 12.12 17.31
N GLN A 43 16.83 13.24 17.77
CA GLN A 43 16.05 14.22 18.53
C GLN A 43 15.32 15.15 17.56
N ALA A 44 14.02 15.01 17.44
CA ALA A 44 13.15 15.81 16.58
C ALA A 44 11.79 16.01 17.25
N GLY A 45 11.03 16.99 16.79
CA GLY A 45 9.67 17.23 17.27
C GLY A 45 8.68 16.16 16.76
N VAL A 46 7.53 16.03 17.43
CA VAL A 46 6.48 15.04 17.09
C VAL A 46 6.01 15.17 15.65
N TRP A 47 5.81 16.39 15.17
CA TRP A 47 5.38 16.67 13.80
C TRP A 47 6.44 16.29 12.76
N GLU A 48 7.71 16.53 13.06
CA GLU A 48 8.82 16.12 12.20
C GLU A 48 8.90 14.58 12.11
N HIS A 49 8.73 13.88 13.24
CA HIS A 49 8.66 12.42 13.23
C HIS A 49 7.46 11.91 12.45
N LEU A 50 6.28 12.52 12.61
CA LEU A 50 5.08 12.13 11.86
C LEU A 50 5.29 12.32 10.35
N THR A 51 5.76 13.50 9.94
CA THR A 51 6.02 13.81 8.53
C THR A 51 7.05 12.84 7.93
N THR A 52 8.16 12.61 8.63
CA THR A 52 9.19 11.67 8.18
C THR A 52 8.64 10.25 8.04
N TYR A 53 7.85 9.79 9.01
CA TYR A 53 7.24 8.45 8.95
C TYR A 53 6.28 8.30 7.77
N VAL A 54 5.40 9.27 7.56
CA VAL A 54 4.44 9.29 6.44
C VAL A 54 5.17 9.31 5.10
N THR A 55 6.23 10.10 4.98
CA THR A 55 7.06 10.17 3.79
C THR A 55 7.73 8.83 3.48
N LEU A 56 8.36 8.20 4.47
CA LEU A 56 8.97 6.88 4.29
C LEU A 56 7.94 5.81 3.93
N LEU A 57 6.75 5.87 4.52
CA LEU A 57 5.66 4.97 4.20
C LEU A 57 5.19 5.16 2.75
N ALA A 58 5.02 6.41 2.31
CA ALA A 58 4.63 6.74 0.94
C ALA A 58 5.68 6.27 -0.09
N MET A 59 6.98 6.39 0.23
CA MET A 59 8.08 5.90 -0.62
C MET A 59 8.11 4.37 -0.73
N ALA A 60 7.86 3.67 0.38
CA ALA A 60 7.88 2.21 0.39
C ALA A 60 6.62 1.59 -0.24
N TYR A 61 5.53 2.36 -0.33
CA TYR A 61 4.22 1.85 -0.72
C TYR A 61 4.19 1.18 -2.11
N PRO A 62 4.81 1.73 -3.18
CA PRO A 62 4.79 1.10 -4.49
C PRO A 62 5.44 -0.29 -4.50
N ALA A 63 6.57 -0.45 -3.80
CA ALA A 63 7.21 -1.76 -3.68
C ALA A 63 6.31 -2.77 -2.96
N ILE A 64 5.65 -2.35 -1.87
CA ILE A 64 4.71 -3.17 -1.12
C ILE A 64 3.50 -3.53 -2.00
N ALA A 65 2.93 -2.55 -2.72
CA ALA A 65 1.82 -2.77 -3.65
C ALA A 65 2.20 -3.75 -4.75
N GLY A 66 3.41 -3.64 -5.31
CA GLY A 66 3.97 -4.56 -6.30
C GLY A 66 4.04 -6.00 -5.77
N ILE A 67 4.58 -6.20 -4.57
CA ILE A 67 4.68 -7.53 -3.93
C ILE A 67 3.30 -8.13 -3.67
N VAL A 68 2.39 -7.36 -3.07
CA VAL A 68 1.04 -7.84 -2.73
C VAL A 68 0.23 -8.17 -3.98
N THR A 69 0.36 -7.36 -5.03
CA THR A 69 -0.29 -7.61 -6.32
C THR A 69 0.30 -8.83 -6.99
N ALA A 70 1.63 -9.02 -6.95
CA ALA A 70 2.28 -10.22 -7.47
C ALA A 70 1.75 -11.49 -6.80
N MET A 71 1.61 -11.48 -5.47
CA MET A 71 1.02 -12.60 -4.72
C MET A 71 -0.40 -12.95 -5.16
N LEU A 72 -1.21 -11.95 -5.53
CA LEU A 72 -2.57 -12.17 -6.04
C LEU A 72 -2.55 -12.75 -7.47
N THR A 73 -1.80 -12.11 -8.38
CA THR A 73 -1.77 -12.47 -9.80
C THR A 73 -1.09 -13.81 -10.05
N GLU A 74 -0.04 -14.15 -9.30
CA GLU A 74 0.60 -15.47 -9.34
C GLU A 74 -0.38 -16.60 -9.02
N ARG A 75 -1.26 -16.38 -8.03
CA ARG A 75 -2.28 -17.37 -7.66
C ARG A 75 -3.31 -17.59 -8.76
N GLU A 76 -3.75 -16.52 -9.42
CA GLU A 76 -4.66 -16.64 -10.54
C GLU A 76 -3.98 -17.37 -11.72
N ALA A 77 -2.69 -17.12 -11.95
CA ALA A 77 -1.91 -17.82 -12.96
C ALA A 77 -1.78 -19.32 -12.64
N LYS A 78 -1.50 -19.68 -11.36
CA LYS A 78 -1.37 -21.08 -10.91
C LYS A 78 -2.72 -21.81 -10.86
N ALA A 79 -3.82 -21.11 -10.57
CA ALA A 79 -5.16 -21.71 -10.38
C ALA A 79 -5.86 -22.09 -11.71
N GLY A 80 -5.25 -21.87 -12.87
CA GLY A 80 -5.82 -22.23 -14.17
C GLY A 80 -5.43 -21.27 -15.29
N LYS A 81 -4.22 -20.72 -15.26
CA LYS A 81 -3.70 -19.83 -16.31
C LYS A 81 -4.69 -18.69 -16.67
N MET A 82 -5.23 -18.02 -15.63
CA MET A 82 -6.21 -16.94 -15.75
C MET A 82 -7.59 -17.36 -16.30
N GLN A 83 -7.87 -18.66 -16.50
CA GLN A 83 -9.16 -19.13 -17.03
C GLN A 83 -10.34 -18.71 -16.16
N ASN A 84 -10.17 -18.69 -14.84
CA ASN A 84 -11.22 -18.25 -13.93
C ASN A 84 -11.61 -16.77 -14.13
N LEU A 85 -10.63 -15.92 -14.51
CA LEU A 85 -10.87 -14.51 -14.81
C LEU A 85 -11.50 -14.32 -16.21
N LEU A 86 -11.10 -15.16 -17.17
CA LEU A 86 -11.55 -15.10 -18.56
C LEU A 86 -12.92 -15.74 -18.78
N ALA A 87 -13.30 -16.75 -17.99
CA ALA A 87 -14.56 -17.48 -18.10
C ALA A 87 -15.76 -16.77 -17.46
N VAL A 88 -15.52 -15.73 -16.63
CA VAL A 88 -16.62 -15.01 -15.96
C VAL A 88 -17.32 -14.07 -16.96
N PRO A 89 -18.65 -14.16 -17.15
CA PRO A 89 -19.42 -13.17 -17.88
C PRO A 89 -19.29 -11.81 -17.20
N GLY A 90 -18.61 -10.84 -17.84
CA GLY A 90 -18.36 -9.52 -17.29
C GLY A 90 -16.94 -9.34 -16.73
N ARG A 91 -15.94 -9.36 -17.62
CA ARG A 91 -14.51 -9.18 -17.30
C ARG A 91 -14.21 -7.96 -16.43
N THR A 92 -14.91 -6.85 -16.66
CA THR A 92 -14.76 -5.63 -15.86
C THR A 92 -15.15 -5.82 -14.39
N LYS A 93 -16.20 -6.60 -14.12
CA LYS A 93 -16.64 -6.94 -12.76
C LYS A 93 -15.61 -7.83 -12.06
N ALA A 94 -15.01 -8.77 -12.81
CA ALA A 94 -13.96 -9.64 -12.27
C ALA A 94 -12.71 -8.84 -11.91
N LEU A 95 -12.26 -7.93 -12.79
CA LEU A 95 -11.12 -7.04 -12.52
C LEU A 95 -11.40 -6.10 -11.34
N ALA A 96 -12.61 -5.53 -11.26
CA ALA A 96 -13.00 -4.70 -10.12
C ALA A 96 -12.99 -5.49 -8.80
N ALA A 97 -13.39 -6.75 -8.81
CA ALA A 97 -13.32 -7.61 -7.63
C ALA A 97 -11.87 -7.91 -7.22
N GLU A 98 -10.95 -8.16 -8.18
CA GLU A 98 -9.52 -8.31 -7.90
C GLU A 98 -8.94 -7.03 -7.29
N LEU A 99 -9.26 -5.88 -7.87
CA LEU A 99 -8.84 -4.58 -7.33
C LEU A 99 -9.37 -4.36 -5.91
N MET A 100 -10.63 -4.67 -5.64
CA MET A 100 -11.21 -4.58 -4.28
C MET A 100 -10.50 -5.50 -3.28
N LEU A 101 -10.12 -6.71 -3.70
CA LEU A 101 -9.40 -7.66 -2.86
C LEU A 101 -7.98 -7.20 -2.52
N LEU A 102 -7.36 -6.35 -3.35
CA LEU A 102 -6.09 -5.69 -3.07
C LEU A 102 -6.27 -4.43 -2.23
N TYR A 103 -7.21 -3.60 -2.62
CA TYR A 103 -7.35 -2.23 -2.14
C TYR A 103 -7.94 -2.14 -0.73
N LEU A 104 -8.90 -3.01 -0.38
CA LEU A 104 -9.50 -3.03 0.96
C LEU A 104 -8.52 -3.49 2.06
N PRO A 105 -7.74 -4.57 1.88
CA PRO A 105 -6.67 -4.90 2.83
C PRO A 105 -5.59 -3.83 2.91
N GLY A 106 -5.34 -3.09 1.82
CA GLY A 106 -4.46 -1.93 1.81
C GLY A 106 -4.90 -0.83 2.79
N LEU A 107 -6.22 -0.54 2.87
CA LEU A 107 -6.77 0.38 3.87
C LEU A 107 -6.47 -0.08 5.31
N LEU A 108 -6.66 -1.38 5.58
CA LEU A 108 -6.34 -1.96 6.88
C LEU A 108 -4.85 -1.81 7.21
N ALA A 109 -3.97 -2.08 6.24
CA ALA A 109 -2.52 -1.96 6.41
C ALA A 109 -2.09 -0.53 6.72
N VAL A 110 -2.59 0.46 5.97
CA VAL A 110 -2.33 1.89 6.21
C VAL A 110 -2.91 2.33 7.56
N GLY A 111 -4.11 1.84 7.91
CA GLY A 111 -4.72 2.08 9.21
C GLY A 111 -3.84 1.58 10.36
N ILE A 112 -3.36 0.33 10.29
CA ILE A 112 -2.43 -0.24 11.27
C ILE A 112 -1.15 0.62 11.35
N ALA A 113 -0.57 1.00 10.21
CA ALA A 113 0.64 1.81 10.17
C ALA A 113 0.44 3.16 10.88
N MET A 114 -0.61 3.90 10.55
CA MET A 114 -0.83 5.25 11.07
C MET A 114 -1.31 5.25 12.53
N PHE A 115 -2.33 4.45 12.86
CA PHE A 115 -2.83 4.39 14.25
C PHE A 115 -1.85 3.69 15.18
N GLY A 116 -1.14 2.66 14.70
CA GLY A 116 -0.10 2.00 15.48
C GLY A 116 1.07 2.91 15.79
N PHE A 117 1.51 3.71 14.81
CA PHE A 117 2.54 4.73 15.03
C PHE A 117 2.04 5.84 15.97
N GLY A 118 0.82 6.35 15.79
CA GLY A 118 0.21 7.32 16.69
C GLY A 118 0.11 6.82 18.14
N ALA A 119 -0.30 5.56 18.33
CA ALA A 119 -0.33 4.94 19.65
C ALA A 119 1.09 4.83 20.27
N ALA A 120 2.09 4.50 19.46
CA ALA A 120 3.48 4.43 19.92
C ALA A 120 4.02 5.80 20.36
N LEU A 121 3.65 6.89 19.67
CA LEU A 121 3.99 8.26 20.09
C LEU A 121 3.38 8.60 21.46
N VAL A 122 2.10 8.28 21.66
CA VAL A 122 1.42 8.49 22.93
C VAL A 122 2.09 7.71 24.06
N LEU A 123 2.48 6.45 23.83
CA LEU A 123 3.20 5.62 24.80
C LEU A 123 4.58 6.19 25.17
N LYS A 124 5.22 6.92 24.27
CA LYS A 124 6.47 7.66 24.54
C LYS A 124 6.25 8.98 25.27
N GLY A 125 5.01 9.34 25.58
CA GLY A 125 4.68 10.59 26.27
C GLY A 125 4.56 11.80 25.33
N GLU A 126 4.66 11.58 24.03
CA GLU A 126 4.53 12.64 23.04
C GLU A 126 3.05 13.03 22.86
N LYS A 127 2.77 14.31 23.02
CA LYS A 127 1.41 14.86 22.87
C LYS A 127 1.38 15.78 21.65
N GLY A 128 0.28 15.78 20.91
CA GLY A 128 0.09 16.78 19.84
C GLY A 128 -0.48 16.26 18.53
N VAL A 129 -0.50 14.93 18.30
CA VAL A 129 -1.12 14.36 17.11
C VAL A 129 -2.56 13.95 17.42
N GLY A 130 -3.53 14.69 16.90
CA GLY A 130 -4.95 14.40 17.07
C GLY A 130 -5.37 13.18 16.23
N LEU A 131 -6.33 12.38 16.75
CA LEU A 131 -6.90 11.24 16.02
C LEU A 131 -7.47 11.64 14.65
N GLY A 132 -8.02 12.86 14.53
CA GLY A 132 -8.53 13.39 13.26
C GLY A 132 -7.45 13.52 12.19
N VAL A 133 -6.24 13.96 12.57
CA VAL A 133 -5.09 14.04 11.65
C VAL A 133 -4.66 12.65 11.19
N LEU A 134 -4.55 11.68 12.10
CA LEU A 134 -4.21 10.31 11.75
C LEU A 134 -5.25 9.70 10.79
N PHE A 135 -6.53 9.93 11.05
CA PHE A 135 -7.61 9.45 10.19
C PHE A 135 -7.55 10.08 8.79
N LEU A 136 -7.32 11.41 8.72
CA LEU A 136 -7.15 12.10 7.45
C LEU A 136 -5.97 11.54 6.65
N LEU A 137 -4.82 11.34 7.30
CA LEU A 137 -3.64 10.76 6.67
C LEU A 137 -3.89 9.34 6.15
N VAL A 138 -4.63 8.51 6.90
CA VAL A 138 -5.05 7.18 6.42
C VAL A 138 -5.86 7.29 5.14
N LEU A 139 -6.85 8.18 5.09
CA LEU A 139 -7.70 8.35 3.91
C LEU A 139 -6.91 8.89 2.71
N VAL A 140 -6.06 9.88 2.93
CA VAL A 140 -5.25 10.48 1.87
C VAL A 140 -4.27 9.44 1.30
N LEU A 141 -3.50 8.77 2.15
CA LEU A 141 -2.56 7.73 1.72
C LEU A 141 -3.25 6.58 0.99
N TRP A 142 -4.39 6.13 1.50
CA TRP A 142 -5.13 5.05 0.88
C TRP A 142 -5.71 5.47 -0.47
N ALA A 143 -6.40 6.62 -0.54
CA ALA A 143 -7.03 7.10 -1.77
C ALA A 143 -6.00 7.37 -2.87
N SER A 144 -4.88 8.00 -2.52
CA SER A 144 -3.82 8.34 -3.49
C SER A 144 -3.09 7.12 -4.06
N ASN A 145 -3.14 5.97 -3.39
CA ASN A 145 -2.54 4.74 -3.89
C ASN A 145 -3.44 3.92 -4.84
N LEU A 146 -4.67 4.35 -5.11
CA LEU A 146 -5.54 3.65 -6.06
C LEU A 146 -4.92 3.49 -7.46
N PRO A 147 -4.32 4.53 -8.09
CA PRO A 147 -3.65 4.38 -9.39
C PRO A 147 -2.51 3.37 -9.36
N VAL A 148 -1.75 3.32 -8.27
CA VAL A 148 -0.65 2.37 -8.07
C VAL A 148 -1.16 0.94 -8.12
N TYR A 149 -2.22 0.63 -7.36
CA TYR A 149 -2.83 -0.70 -7.39
C TYR A 149 -3.41 -1.08 -8.76
N VAL A 150 -4.06 -0.14 -9.45
CA VAL A 150 -4.60 -0.37 -10.80
C VAL A 150 -3.47 -0.71 -11.77
N MET A 151 -2.39 0.06 -11.75
CA MET A 151 -1.23 -0.15 -12.60
C MET A 151 -0.54 -1.49 -12.29
N HIS A 152 -0.26 -1.79 -11.03
CA HIS A 152 0.36 -3.05 -10.64
C HIS A 152 -0.53 -4.25 -10.95
N LEU A 153 -1.85 -4.15 -10.80
CA LEU A 153 -2.77 -5.20 -11.19
C LEU A 153 -2.69 -5.46 -12.70
N PHE A 154 -2.66 -4.41 -13.51
CA PHE A 154 -2.47 -4.55 -14.96
C PHE A 154 -1.13 -5.21 -15.30
N LEU A 155 -0.03 -4.75 -14.70
CA LEU A 155 1.30 -5.31 -14.91
C LEU A 155 1.37 -6.78 -14.49
N GLY A 156 0.82 -7.14 -13.34
CA GLY A 156 0.81 -8.51 -12.84
C GLY A 156 0.01 -9.46 -13.70
N LEU A 157 -1.16 -9.02 -14.18
CA LEU A 157 -2.02 -9.83 -15.08
C LEU A 157 -1.43 -9.96 -16.48
N ARG A 158 -0.72 -8.95 -16.98
CA ARG A 158 -0.19 -8.91 -18.36
C ARG A 158 1.20 -9.51 -18.49
N PHE A 159 2.10 -9.19 -17.56
CA PHE A 159 3.53 -9.48 -17.64
C PHE A 159 4.01 -10.42 -16.54
N GLY A 160 3.17 -10.69 -15.52
CA GLY A 160 3.48 -11.60 -14.42
C GLY A 160 4.13 -10.94 -13.20
N GLU A 161 4.41 -11.78 -12.20
CA GLU A 161 4.86 -11.36 -10.87
C GLU A 161 6.17 -10.59 -10.85
N GLY A 162 7.17 -11.05 -11.64
CA GLY A 162 8.51 -10.44 -11.65
C GLY A 162 8.50 -9.00 -12.13
N VAL A 163 7.70 -8.68 -13.17
CA VAL A 163 7.58 -7.31 -13.68
C VAL A 163 6.89 -6.41 -12.67
N THR A 164 5.83 -6.90 -12.06
CA THR A 164 5.07 -6.14 -11.03
C THR A 164 5.95 -5.78 -9.84
N ILE A 165 6.72 -6.71 -9.31
CA ILE A 165 7.67 -6.45 -8.21
C ILE A 165 8.78 -5.50 -8.66
N GLY A 166 9.37 -5.75 -9.83
CA GLY A 166 10.47 -4.94 -10.36
C GLY A 166 10.08 -3.47 -10.57
N VAL A 167 8.89 -3.23 -11.14
CA VAL A 167 8.35 -1.87 -11.31
C VAL A 167 8.08 -1.22 -9.95
N GLY A 168 7.47 -1.92 -9.00
CA GLY A 168 7.22 -1.36 -7.67
C GLY A 168 8.49 -0.95 -6.92
N VAL A 169 9.55 -1.76 -7.02
CA VAL A 169 10.86 -1.41 -6.46
C VAL A 169 11.45 -0.19 -7.18
N ALA A 170 11.39 -0.14 -8.52
CA ALA A 170 11.87 0.99 -9.28
C ALA A 170 11.14 2.30 -8.92
N GLU A 171 9.81 2.26 -8.76
CA GLU A 171 9.00 3.40 -8.33
C GLU A 171 9.38 3.88 -6.93
N SER A 172 9.61 2.96 -6.00
CA SER A 172 10.06 3.30 -4.64
C SER A 172 11.44 3.96 -4.64
N VAL A 173 12.37 3.47 -5.46
CA VAL A 173 13.70 4.08 -5.61
C VAL A 173 13.58 5.47 -6.26
N ILE A 174 12.78 5.63 -7.31
CA ILE A 174 12.54 6.93 -7.95
C ILE A 174 11.93 7.90 -6.94
N SER A 175 10.95 7.47 -6.15
CA SER A 175 10.35 8.30 -5.10
C SER A 175 11.39 8.76 -4.06
N ALA A 176 12.33 7.87 -3.69
CA ALA A 176 13.42 8.21 -2.79
C ALA A 176 14.38 9.26 -3.38
N VAL A 177 14.72 9.10 -4.66
CA VAL A 177 15.60 10.06 -5.38
C VAL A 177 14.91 11.42 -5.50
N MET A 178 13.61 11.45 -5.77
CA MET A 178 12.84 12.71 -5.85
C MET A 178 12.89 13.51 -4.55
N LEU A 179 12.82 12.84 -3.40
CA LEU A 179 12.92 13.49 -2.08
C LEU A 179 14.27 14.11 -1.80
N THR A 180 15.34 13.67 -2.46
CA THR A 180 16.68 14.28 -2.29
C THR A 180 16.87 15.60 -3.07
N GLY A 181 15.82 16.09 -3.75
CA GLY A 181 15.88 17.30 -4.58
C GLY A 181 16.53 17.11 -5.96
N LEU A 182 16.92 15.89 -6.32
CA LEU A 182 17.48 15.57 -7.64
C LEU A 182 16.42 15.50 -8.75
N GLY A 183 15.15 15.69 -8.39
CA GLY A 183 14.00 15.52 -9.28
C GLY A 183 13.22 16.80 -9.55
N ASP A 184 13.78 17.99 -9.37
CA ASP A 184 13.13 19.27 -9.65
C ASP A 184 12.62 19.31 -11.10
N GLY A 185 11.32 19.17 -11.30
CA GLY A 185 10.63 19.27 -12.58
C GLY A 185 9.99 17.99 -13.13
N ILE A 186 10.25 16.82 -12.57
CA ILE A 186 9.59 15.58 -13.00
C ILE A 186 8.57 15.15 -11.92
N CYS A 187 7.39 15.71 -11.97
CA CYS A 187 6.26 15.25 -11.16
C CYS A 187 5.73 13.94 -11.75
N VAL A 188 6.36 12.82 -11.43
CA VAL A 188 5.78 11.50 -11.68
C VAL A 188 4.54 11.36 -10.78
N ILE A 189 3.50 10.66 -11.24
CA ILE A 189 2.21 10.47 -10.55
C ILE A 189 2.37 10.12 -9.05
N LEU A 190 3.44 9.41 -8.69
CA LEU A 190 3.82 9.08 -7.30
C LEU A 190 4.43 10.26 -6.53
N GLY A 191 5.15 11.17 -7.18
CA GLY A 191 5.69 12.38 -6.56
C GLY A 191 4.61 13.36 -6.11
N HIS A 192 3.43 13.32 -6.75
CA HIS A 192 2.28 14.15 -6.34
C HIS A 192 1.79 13.85 -4.93
N ILE A 193 1.86 12.59 -4.50
CA ILE A 193 1.46 12.17 -3.14
C ILE A 193 2.43 12.72 -2.11
N ILE A 194 3.72 12.71 -2.42
CA ILE A 194 4.78 13.19 -1.54
C ILE A 194 4.74 14.72 -1.44
N CYS A 195 4.51 15.43 -2.56
CA CYS A 195 4.33 16.89 -2.56
C CYS A 195 3.09 17.31 -1.74
N LEU A 196 1.96 16.63 -1.88
CA LEU A 196 0.75 16.94 -1.10
C LEU A 196 0.94 16.76 0.41
N VAL A 197 1.76 15.81 0.82
CA VAL A 197 2.04 15.57 2.25
C VAL A 197 3.09 16.55 2.81
N SER A 198 3.99 17.08 1.98
CA SER A 198 5.00 18.05 2.42
C SER A 198 4.46 19.49 2.57
N GLU A 199 3.27 19.79 2.04
CA GLU A 199 2.61 21.10 2.16
C GLU A 199 1.59 21.19 3.30
N ILE A 200 1.36 20.08 4.04
CA ILE A 200 0.51 20.01 5.24
C ILE A 200 1.39 20.09 6.49
#